data_0e758ff9b054649f9139d148f31d5d3d
#
_entry.id   0e758ff9b054649f9139d148f31d5d3d
#
_cell.length_a   1.000
_cell.length_b   1.000
_cell.length_c   1.000
_cell.angle_alpha   90.00
_cell.angle_beta   90.00
_cell.angle_gamma   90.00
#
_symmetry.space_group_name_H-M   'P 1'
#
loop_
_entity.id
_entity.type
_entity.pdbx_description
1 polymer ?
#
loop_
_entity_poly.entity_id
_entity_poly.type
_entity_poly.pdbx_seq_one_letter_code
_entity_poly.pdbx_strand_id
1 'polypeptide(L)'
;MNAKAVIVGLALAIGGWIATSASSLHVAPVSVQMAPGQSAATMTLRNDGDKPMRAQVRVFAWSQANGEDVLGATQALIASPPMIDVAPQATQTIRFVRASKSPAVQEESFRVLIDEIVEPSTTPGAAVNVQLRYSVPVFVSAAGMKPPRLTLTANVVGQSLQMKVQNSGGHHAKLSGVTLLNAAGDAVTLEPGLLGYVLVGRHMEWKLALPPEDAAKGPFVTLHCRVNGEDFSIKL
;
A
#
# COMPACT_ATOMS: atom_id res chain seq x y z
N MET A 1 51.29 5.26 60.47
CA MET A 1 49.86 5.22 60.19
C MET A 1 49.66 5.99 58.93
N ASN A 2 49.52 5.25 57.77
CA ASN A 2 49.41 5.84 56.45
C ASN A 2 48.02 5.51 55.86
N ALA A 3 47.17 6.54 55.73
CA ALA A 3 45.91 6.47 55.13
C ALA A 3 46.08 6.63 53.58
N LYS A 4 45.76 5.59 52.80
CA LYS A 4 45.67 5.63 51.30
C LYS A 4 44.27 6.03 50.89
N ALA A 5 44.13 7.20 50.29
CA ALA A 5 42.90 7.66 49.68
C ALA A 5 42.74 6.95 48.29
N VAL A 6 41.63 6.24 48.12
CA VAL A 6 41.23 5.64 46.83
C VAL A 6 40.28 6.63 46.15
N ILE A 7 40.72 7.18 45.02
CA ILE A 7 39.89 8.01 44.15
C ILE A 7 39.18 7.07 43.17
N VAL A 8 37.87 6.92 43.32
CA VAL A 8 37.02 6.22 42.38
C VAL A 8 36.57 7.21 41.29
N GLY A 9 37.13 7.08 40.09
CA GLY A 9 36.74 7.87 38.92
C GLY A 9 35.41 7.36 38.34
N LEU A 10 34.37 8.19 38.41
CA LEU A 10 33.06 7.95 37.77
C LEU A 10 33.15 8.33 36.30
N ALA A 11 33.29 7.33 35.39
CA ALA A 11 33.21 7.53 33.94
C ALA A 11 31.75 7.73 33.53
N LEU A 12 31.35 8.97 33.21
CA LEU A 12 30.06 9.25 32.55
C LEU A 12 30.13 8.78 31.11
N ALA A 13 29.44 7.68 30.77
CA ALA A 13 29.22 7.26 29.42
C ALA A 13 28.11 8.17 28.79
N ILE A 14 28.53 9.15 27.97
CA ILE A 14 27.62 9.96 27.14
C ILE A 14 27.19 9.07 25.98
N GLY A 15 26.08 8.38 26.15
CA GLY A 15 25.41 7.68 25.06
C GLY A 15 24.85 8.70 24.07
N GLY A 16 25.53 8.89 22.94
CA GLY A 16 25.03 9.74 21.86
C GLY A 16 23.73 9.13 21.29
N TRP A 17 22.64 9.85 21.43
CA TRP A 17 21.37 9.52 20.79
C TRP A 17 21.53 9.80 19.30
N ILE A 18 21.66 8.74 18.49
CA ILE A 18 21.59 8.86 17.05
C ILE A 18 20.13 9.13 16.72
N ALA A 19 19.79 10.38 16.46
CA ALA A 19 18.48 10.75 15.90
C ALA A 19 18.38 10.18 14.48
N THR A 20 17.70 9.07 14.34
CA THR A 20 17.29 8.55 13.01
C THR A 20 16.21 9.47 12.49
N SER A 21 16.53 10.33 11.52
CA SER A 21 15.53 11.08 10.77
C SER A 21 14.75 10.08 9.90
N ALA A 22 13.66 9.57 10.43
CA ALA A 22 12.70 8.84 9.61
C ALA A 22 12.01 9.84 8.67
N SER A 23 11.83 9.46 7.40
CA SER A 23 10.98 10.22 6.48
C SER A 23 9.58 10.36 7.11
N SER A 24 9.07 11.59 7.15
CA SER A 24 7.86 11.96 7.87
C SER A 24 6.75 12.43 6.93
N LEU A 25 6.79 12.00 5.66
CA LEU A 25 5.76 12.32 4.70
C LEU A 25 4.52 11.45 4.94
N HIS A 26 3.40 12.08 5.25
CA HIS A 26 2.09 11.45 5.37
C HIS A 26 1.21 11.77 4.19
N VAL A 27 0.52 10.75 3.68
CA VAL A 27 -0.39 10.85 2.53
C VAL A 27 -1.79 10.48 2.99
N ALA A 28 -2.78 11.35 2.74
CA ALA A 28 -4.17 11.10 3.07
C ALA A 28 -5.14 11.63 2.00
N PRO A 29 -6.15 10.87 1.60
CA PRO A 29 -6.42 9.47 1.95
C PRO A 29 -5.47 8.50 1.24
N VAL A 30 -5.36 7.27 1.71
CA VAL A 30 -4.56 6.19 1.09
C VAL A 30 -5.27 5.49 -0.09
N SER A 31 -6.48 5.91 -0.42
CA SER A 31 -7.29 5.51 -1.59
C SER A 31 -8.27 6.63 -1.90
N VAL A 32 -8.39 7.00 -3.16
CA VAL A 32 -9.30 8.05 -3.63
C VAL A 32 -10.43 7.44 -4.42
N GLN A 33 -11.67 7.77 -4.04
CA GLN A 33 -12.89 7.38 -4.76
C GLN A 33 -13.56 8.65 -5.32
N MET A 34 -13.79 8.66 -6.62
CA MET A 34 -14.59 9.69 -7.30
C MET A 34 -15.99 9.12 -7.59
N ALA A 35 -17.02 9.73 -7.03
CA ALA A 35 -18.40 9.32 -7.26
C ALA A 35 -18.82 9.51 -8.73
N PRO A 36 -19.92 8.87 -9.18
CA PRO A 36 -20.47 9.09 -10.51
C PRO A 36 -20.74 10.58 -10.75
N GLY A 37 -20.23 11.10 -11.88
CA GLY A 37 -20.35 12.52 -12.25
C GLY A 37 -19.34 13.45 -11.56
N GLN A 38 -18.58 12.98 -10.58
CA GLN A 38 -17.51 13.77 -9.97
C GLN A 38 -16.32 13.91 -10.92
N SER A 39 -15.89 15.15 -11.19
CA SER A 39 -14.79 15.45 -12.10
C SER A 39 -13.46 15.74 -11.42
N ALA A 40 -13.45 15.92 -10.10
CA ALA A 40 -12.25 16.23 -9.34
C ALA A 40 -12.29 15.61 -7.93
N ALA A 41 -11.10 15.30 -7.41
CA ALA A 41 -10.88 14.88 -6.03
C ALA A 41 -9.58 15.50 -5.51
N THR A 42 -9.34 15.40 -4.21
CA THR A 42 -8.13 15.93 -3.58
C THR A 42 -7.50 14.90 -2.67
N MET A 43 -6.20 15.08 -2.44
CA MET A 43 -5.38 14.36 -1.50
C MET A 43 -4.45 15.35 -0.81
N THR A 44 -4.02 15.07 0.39
CA THR A 44 -3.06 15.89 1.13
C THR A 44 -1.75 15.15 1.32
N LEU A 45 -0.66 15.91 1.23
CA LEU A 45 0.68 15.53 1.66
C LEU A 45 1.02 16.38 2.87
N ARG A 46 1.39 15.74 3.97
CA ARG A 46 1.82 16.40 5.20
C ARG A 46 3.25 16.00 5.52
N ASN A 47 4.08 16.99 5.80
CA ASN A 47 5.44 16.81 6.26
C ASN A 47 5.49 17.01 7.78
N ASP A 48 5.67 15.94 8.54
CA ASP A 48 5.82 16.00 10.02
C ASP A 48 7.28 16.15 10.45
N GLY A 49 8.22 16.27 9.51
CA GLY A 49 9.63 16.49 9.77
C GLY A 49 9.99 17.95 10.04
N ASP A 50 11.24 18.15 10.36
CA ASP A 50 11.89 19.45 10.64
C ASP A 50 12.56 20.07 9.40
N LYS A 51 12.61 19.36 8.28
CA LYS A 51 13.20 19.79 7.00
C LYS A 51 12.17 19.87 5.89
N PRO A 52 12.34 20.80 4.93
CA PRO A 52 11.47 20.81 3.75
C PRO A 52 11.64 19.54 2.93
N MET A 53 10.56 19.07 2.33
CA MET A 53 10.51 17.88 1.48
C MET A 53 10.02 18.27 0.10
N ARG A 54 10.56 17.60 -0.91
CA ARG A 54 10.08 17.70 -2.30
C ARG A 54 9.53 16.35 -2.75
N ALA A 55 8.40 16.37 -3.42
CA ALA A 55 7.76 15.18 -3.95
C ALA A 55 7.34 15.36 -5.41
N GLN A 56 7.47 14.29 -6.21
CA GLN A 56 6.93 14.20 -7.56
C GLN A 56 5.66 13.36 -7.55
N VAL A 57 4.60 13.86 -8.20
CA VAL A 57 3.32 13.17 -8.33
C VAL A 57 3.13 12.77 -9.79
N ARG A 58 2.94 11.47 -10.02
CA ARG A 58 2.74 10.90 -11.36
C ARG A 58 1.48 10.04 -11.35
N VAL A 59 0.67 10.18 -12.40
CA VAL A 59 -0.56 9.40 -12.58
C VAL A 59 -0.39 8.40 -13.71
N PHE A 60 -0.85 7.17 -13.47
CA PHE A 60 -0.85 6.09 -14.45
C PHE A 60 -2.25 5.51 -14.58
N ALA A 61 -2.65 5.14 -15.79
CA ALA A 61 -3.77 4.25 -15.99
C ALA A 61 -3.39 2.88 -15.39
N TRP A 62 -4.28 2.31 -14.60
CA TRP A 62 -4.05 1.04 -13.96
C TRP A 62 -4.96 -0.03 -14.56
N SER A 63 -4.36 -1.08 -15.05
CA SER A 63 -5.03 -2.27 -15.55
C SER A 63 -4.37 -3.52 -14.98
N GLN A 64 -4.91 -4.69 -15.33
CA GLN A 64 -4.34 -5.98 -14.92
C GLN A 64 -4.34 -6.92 -16.11
N ALA A 65 -3.23 -7.63 -16.30
CA ALA A 65 -3.06 -8.63 -17.35
C ALA A 65 -2.16 -9.76 -16.84
N ASN A 66 -2.44 -10.99 -17.24
CA ASN A 66 -1.67 -12.19 -16.86
C ASN A 66 -1.51 -12.38 -15.34
N GLY A 67 -2.51 -11.93 -14.55
CA GLY A 67 -2.46 -12.04 -13.09
C GLY A 67 -1.63 -10.98 -12.38
N GLU A 68 -1.20 -9.91 -13.07
CA GLU A 68 -0.32 -8.86 -12.54
C GLU A 68 -0.88 -7.46 -12.83
N ASP A 69 -0.45 -6.49 -12.03
CA ASP A 69 -0.75 -5.07 -12.25
C ASP A 69 0.05 -4.50 -13.42
N VAL A 70 -0.61 -3.72 -14.28
CA VAL A 70 -0.02 -3.04 -15.43
C VAL A 70 -0.30 -1.54 -15.33
N LEU A 71 0.77 -0.73 -15.32
CA LEU A 71 0.69 0.72 -15.28
C LEU A 71 1.07 1.30 -16.65
N GLY A 72 0.16 2.06 -17.25
CA GLY A 72 0.34 2.75 -18.52
C GLY A 72 0.32 4.27 -18.37
N ALA A 73 1.03 4.97 -19.24
CA ALA A 73 0.94 6.42 -19.31
C ALA A 73 -0.50 6.86 -19.61
N THR A 74 -0.96 7.96 -19.00
CA THR A 74 -2.32 8.45 -19.19
C THR A 74 -2.39 9.97 -19.10
N GLN A 75 -3.40 10.52 -19.80
CA GLN A 75 -3.85 11.90 -19.66
C GLN A 75 -5.33 11.95 -19.18
N ALA A 76 -5.93 10.79 -18.87
CA ALA A 76 -7.33 10.70 -18.47
C ALA A 76 -7.59 11.25 -17.07
N LEU A 77 -6.59 11.20 -16.19
CA LEU A 77 -6.59 11.80 -14.85
C LEU A 77 -5.30 12.62 -14.70
N ILE A 78 -5.44 13.86 -14.29
CA ILE A 78 -4.33 14.82 -14.15
C ILE A 78 -4.18 15.19 -12.69
N ALA A 79 -2.95 15.11 -12.16
CA ALA A 79 -2.61 15.61 -10.83
C ALA A 79 -2.00 17.01 -10.91
N SER A 80 -2.38 17.90 -10.02
CA SER A 80 -1.84 19.27 -9.92
C SER A 80 -1.66 19.68 -8.46
N PRO A 81 -0.47 20.20 -8.11
CA PRO A 81 0.74 20.32 -8.93
C PRO A 81 1.46 18.95 -9.08
N PRO A 82 2.24 18.75 -10.18
CA PRO A 82 3.01 17.52 -10.39
C PRO A 82 4.32 17.46 -9.59
N MET A 83 4.81 18.62 -9.14
CA MET A 83 5.95 18.77 -8.23
C MET A 83 5.51 19.60 -7.03
N ILE A 84 5.86 19.18 -5.85
CA ILE A 84 5.39 19.77 -4.59
C ILE A 84 6.57 19.93 -3.64
N ASP A 85 6.73 21.16 -3.12
CA ASP A 85 7.59 21.43 -1.98
C ASP A 85 6.70 21.56 -0.73
N VAL A 86 6.97 20.75 0.29
CA VAL A 86 6.23 20.73 1.56
C VAL A 86 7.16 21.25 2.66
N ALA A 87 6.89 22.42 3.17
CA ALA A 87 7.67 23.01 4.27
C ALA A 87 7.56 22.12 5.54
N PRO A 88 8.48 22.24 6.50
CA PRO A 88 8.38 21.56 7.79
C PRO A 88 7.01 21.82 8.43
N GLN A 89 6.41 20.76 9.00
CA GLN A 89 5.13 20.79 9.71
C GLN A 89 3.94 21.32 8.87
N ALA A 90 4.10 21.40 7.53
CA ALA A 90 3.09 21.92 6.64
C ALA A 90 2.32 20.80 5.92
N THR A 91 1.17 21.18 5.36
CA THR A 91 0.32 20.32 4.53
C THR A 91 0.13 20.99 3.17
N GLN A 92 0.26 20.19 2.11
CA GLN A 92 -0.03 20.60 0.73
C GLN A 92 -1.14 19.73 0.14
N THR A 93 -1.94 20.31 -0.75
CA THR A 93 -3.05 19.61 -1.40
C THR A 93 -2.70 19.31 -2.85
N ILE A 94 -2.90 18.06 -3.26
CA ILE A 94 -2.90 17.61 -4.65
C ILE A 94 -4.35 17.54 -5.10
N ARG A 95 -4.65 18.13 -6.24
CA ARG A 95 -5.94 18.01 -6.91
C ARG A 95 -5.83 17.04 -8.08
N PHE A 96 -6.72 16.09 -8.16
CA PHE A 96 -6.93 15.23 -9.31
C PHE A 96 -8.11 15.74 -10.12
N VAL A 97 -7.93 15.84 -11.45
CA VAL A 97 -8.97 16.28 -12.36
C VAL A 97 -9.09 15.25 -13.48
N ARG A 98 -10.29 14.73 -13.68
CA ARG A 98 -10.61 13.85 -14.79
C ARG A 98 -10.70 14.69 -16.08
N ALA A 99 -9.96 14.30 -17.12
CA ALA A 99 -9.91 15.07 -18.37
C ALA A 99 -11.23 15.00 -19.16
N SER A 100 -11.91 13.86 -19.13
CA SER A 100 -13.21 13.69 -19.79
C SER A 100 -14.33 14.35 -18.99
N LYS A 101 -15.16 15.11 -19.69
CA LYS A 101 -16.42 15.67 -19.16
C LYS A 101 -17.58 14.69 -19.22
N SER A 102 -17.51 13.65 -20.05
CA SER A 102 -18.53 12.62 -20.12
C SER A 102 -18.50 11.72 -18.89
N PRO A 103 -19.65 11.28 -18.37
CA PRO A 103 -19.67 10.31 -17.27
C PRO A 103 -18.90 9.04 -17.63
N ALA A 104 -18.30 8.42 -16.64
CA ALA A 104 -17.69 7.11 -16.82
C ALA A 104 -18.78 6.06 -17.13
N VAL A 105 -18.52 5.17 -18.08
CA VAL A 105 -19.43 4.07 -18.45
C VAL A 105 -19.13 2.80 -17.67
N GLN A 106 -17.94 2.69 -17.13
CA GLN A 106 -17.46 1.64 -16.23
C GLN A 106 -16.47 2.26 -15.24
N GLU A 107 -16.10 1.53 -14.22
CA GLU A 107 -15.07 1.99 -13.28
C GLU A 107 -13.74 2.22 -14.02
N GLU A 108 -13.18 3.41 -13.87
CA GLU A 108 -11.83 3.74 -14.34
C GLU A 108 -10.87 3.64 -13.16
N SER A 109 -9.73 3.00 -13.36
CA SER A 109 -8.74 2.75 -12.31
C SER A 109 -7.41 3.42 -12.66
N PHE A 110 -6.83 4.10 -11.66
CA PHE A 110 -5.54 4.78 -11.79
C PHE A 110 -4.65 4.48 -10.59
N ARG A 111 -3.35 4.59 -10.79
CA ARG A 111 -2.34 4.61 -9.73
C ARG A 111 -1.66 5.96 -9.72
N VAL A 112 -1.64 6.59 -8.56
CA VAL A 112 -0.86 7.80 -8.30
C VAL A 112 0.39 7.38 -7.56
N LEU A 113 1.55 7.60 -8.19
CA LEU A 113 2.84 7.43 -7.55
C LEU A 113 3.31 8.78 -7.01
N ILE A 114 3.66 8.82 -5.74
CA ILE A 114 4.22 9.98 -5.07
C ILE A 114 5.62 9.58 -4.63
N ASP A 115 6.61 10.13 -5.31
CA ASP A 115 8.02 9.84 -5.07
C ASP A 115 8.63 11.02 -4.30
N GLU A 116 9.17 10.74 -3.13
CA GLU A 116 10.02 11.69 -2.42
C GLU A 116 11.30 11.92 -3.23
N ILE A 117 11.69 13.18 -3.42
CA ILE A 117 12.95 13.53 -4.07
C ILE A 117 13.95 13.89 -2.98
N VAL A 118 14.89 13.00 -2.75
CA VAL A 118 15.98 13.22 -1.80
C VAL A 118 17.18 13.80 -2.53
N GLU A 119 17.68 14.94 -2.07
CA GLU A 119 18.95 15.49 -2.58
C GLU A 119 20.11 14.62 -2.07
N PRO A 120 21.09 14.29 -2.94
CA PRO A 120 22.25 13.50 -2.52
C PRO A 120 22.97 14.21 -1.36
N SER A 121 23.19 13.50 -0.26
CA SER A 121 24.00 14.02 0.84
C SER A 121 25.45 14.16 0.39
N THR A 122 26.00 15.35 0.52
CA THR A 122 27.43 15.65 0.26
C THR A 122 28.34 15.32 1.44
N THR A 123 27.79 14.86 2.56
CA THR A 123 28.54 14.54 3.77
C THR A 123 29.20 13.14 3.63
N PRO A 124 30.54 13.03 3.70
CA PRO A 124 31.19 11.73 3.74
C PRO A 124 30.84 11.00 5.05
N GLY A 125 30.20 9.85 4.95
CA GLY A 125 29.80 9.01 6.07
C GLY A 125 28.69 8.06 5.65
N ALA A 126 28.59 6.89 6.29
CA ALA A 126 27.57 5.89 5.97
C ALA A 126 26.18 6.36 6.47
N ALA A 127 25.55 7.26 5.71
CA ALA A 127 24.15 7.61 5.92
C ALA A 127 23.28 6.72 5.03
N VAL A 128 22.32 6.00 5.61
CA VAL A 128 21.30 5.28 4.86
C VAL A 128 20.25 6.31 4.43
N ASN A 129 20.18 6.61 3.14
CA ASN A 129 19.11 7.45 2.59
C ASN A 129 17.92 6.55 2.24
N VAL A 130 16.83 6.70 2.96
CA VAL A 130 15.55 6.03 2.67
C VAL A 130 14.71 6.97 1.84
N GLN A 131 14.41 6.59 0.59
CA GLN A 131 13.49 7.31 -0.28
C GLN A 131 12.13 6.61 -0.24
N LEU A 132 11.07 7.35 0.07
CA LEU A 132 9.72 6.80 0.10
C LEU A 132 9.02 6.96 -1.25
N ARG A 133 8.29 5.91 -1.62
CA ARG A 133 7.33 5.92 -2.73
C ARG A 133 5.98 5.45 -2.22
N TYR A 134 4.97 6.29 -2.37
CA TYR A 134 3.57 5.92 -2.15
C TYR A 134 2.93 5.55 -3.47
N SER A 135 2.12 4.48 -3.46
CA SER A 135 1.31 4.04 -4.60
C SER A 135 -0.16 4.04 -4.17
N VAL A 136 -0.88 5.08 -4.56
CA VAL A 136 -2.25 5.33 -4.12
C VAL A 136 -3.22 5.01 -5.25
N PRO A 137 -4.21 4.12 -5.05
CA PRO A 137 -5.26 3.87 -6.02
C PRO A 137 -6.24 5.03 -6.09
N VAL A 138 -6.65 5.36 -7.31
CA VAL A 138 -7.74 6.30 -7.59
C VAL A 138 -8.75 5.60 -8.49
N PHE A 139 -10.01 5.57 -8.06
CA PHE A 139 -11.10 4.97 -8.81
C PHE A 139 -12.14 6.02 -9.17
N VAL A 140 -12.62 5.98 -10.40
CA VAL A 140 -13.73 6.80 -10.87
C VAL A 140 -14.92 5.91 -11.12
N SER A 141 -15.98 6.08 -10.35
CA SER A 141 -17.17 5.25 -10.42
C SER A 141 -18.09 5.67 -11.55
N ALA A 142 -18.71 4.70 -12.22
CA ALA A 142 -19.85 4.93 -13.12
C ALA A 142 -21.18 4.81 -12.35
N ALA A 143 -22.24 5.38 -12.90
CA ALA A 143 -23.58 5.24 -12.32
C ALA A 143 -24.12 3.81 -12.49
N GLY A 144 -24.82 3.30 -11.50
CA GLY A 144 -25.51 2.01 -11.58
C GLY A 144 -24.61 0.78 -11.59
N MET A 145 -23.34 0.91 -11.20
CA MET A 145 -22.40 -0.23 -11.13
C MET A 145 -22.85 -1.24 -10.06
N LYS A 146 -22.70 -2.52 -10.39
CA LYS A 146 -22.99 -3.63 -9.46
C LYS A 146 -21.79 -3.84 -8.52
N PRO A 147 -21.99 -4.41 -7.33
CA PRO A 147 -20.92 -4.85 -6.45
C PRO A 147 -19.91 -5.78 -7.16
N PRO A 148 -18.69 -5.98 -6.63
CA PRO A 148 -17.77 -6.97 -7.14
C PRO A 148 -18.38 -8.36 -7.06
N ARG A 149 -18.12 -9.21 -8.07
CA ARG A 149 -18.51 -10.61 -8.10
C ARG A 149 -17.27 -11.45 -8.31
N LEU A 150 -16.83 -12.11 -7.25
CA LEU A 150 -15.58 -12.85 -7.25
C LEU A 150 -15.78 -14.35 -7.48
N THR A 151 -14.92 -14.92 -8.31
CA THR A 151 -14.61 -16.35 -8.32
C THR A 151 -13.19 -16.50 -7.79
N LEU A 152 -13.03 -17.23 -6.68
CA LEU A 152 -11.76 -17.44 -6.02
C LEU A 152 -11.45 -18.93 -6.02
N THR A 153 -10.24 -19.29 -6.46
CA THR A 153 -9.66 -20.62 -6.34
C THR A 153 -8.34 -20.51 -5.58
N ALA A 154 -8.07 -21.46 -4.70
CA ALA A 154 -6.86 -21.48 -3.93
C ALA A 154 -6.42 -22.93 -3.65
N ASN A 155 -5.10 -23.16 -3.67
CA ASN A 155 -4.51 -24.47 -3.40
C ASN A 155 -3.21 -24.29 -2.61
N VAL A 156 -3.00 -25.14 -1.62
CA VAL A 156 -1.71 -25.24 -0.94
C VAL A 156 -0.82 -26.20 -1.73
N VAL A 157 0.31 -25.68 -2.22
CA VAL A 157 1.28 -26.45 -3.01
C VAL A 157 2.65 -26.32 -2.36
N GLY A 158 3.13 -27.39 -1.74
CA GLY A 158 4.38 -27.38 -0.97
C GLY A 158 4.34 -26.31 0.14
N GLN A 159 5.27 -25.38 0.10
CA GLN A 159 5.39 -24.28 1.07
C GLN A 159 4.79 -22.96 0.53
N SER A 160 3.70 -23.05 -0.20
CA SER A 160 3.01 -21.85 -0.67
C SER A 160 1.51 -22.08 -0.85
N LEU A 161 0.74 -21.02 -0.61
CA LEU A 161 -0.63 -20.87 -1.06
C LEU A 161 -0.62 -20.23 -2.45
N GLN A 162 -1.17 -20.91 -3.44
CA GLN A 162 -1.44 -20.35 -4.77
C GLN A 162 -2.89 -19.95 -4.83
N MET A 163 -3.16 -18.69 -5.18
CA MET A 163 -4.49 -18.09 -5.15
C MET A 163 -4.76 -17.35 -6.46
N LYS A 164 -5.90 -17.63 -7.07
CA LYS A 164 -6.40 -16.92 -8.26
C LYS A 164 -7.77 -16.35 -7.97
N VAL A 165 -7.95 -15.06 -8.22
CA VAL A 165 -9.22 -14.35 -8.01
C VAL A 165 -9.61 -13.63 -9.28
N GLN A 166 -10.81 -13.90 -9.78
CA GLN A 166 -11.41 -13.23 -10.93
C GLN A 166 -12.59 -12.37 -10.47
N ASN A 167 -12.71 -11.16 -10.99
CA ASN A 167 -13.82 -10.25 -10.72
C ASN A 167 -14.66 -10.04 -11.98
N SER A 168 -15.90 -10.53 -11.96
CA SER A 168 -16.90 -10.32 -13.00
C SER A 168 -17.96 -9.27 -12.64
N GLY A 169 -17.78 -8.56 -11.53
CA GLY A 169 -18.67 -7.48 -11.07
C GLY A 169 -18.40 -6.13 -11.71
N GLY A 170 -19.05 -5.09 -11.21
CA GLY A 170 -18.95 -3.72 -11.72
C GLY A 170 -17.98 -2.81 -10.95
N HIS A 171 -17.56 -3.20 -9.74
CA HIS A 171 -16.56 -2.51 -8.93
C HIS A 171 -15.32 -3.37 -8.73
N HIS A 172 -14.17 -2.73 -8.48
CA HIS A 172 -12.97 -3.42 -8.02
C HIS A 172 -13.22 -4.12 -6.67
N ALA A 173 -12.44 -5.15 -6.41
CA ALA A 173 -12.38 -5.81 -5.11
C ALA A 173 -11.02 -5.57 -4.45
N LYS A 174 -11.02 -5.13 -3.20
CA LYS A 174 -9.83 -5.04 -2.35
C LYS A 174 -9.78 -6.27 -1.45
N LEU A 175 -8.69 -7.05 -1.54
CA LEU A 175 -8.46 -8.23 -0.73
C LEU A 175 -7.45 -7.93 0.37
N SER A 176 -7.72 -8.43 1.58
CA SER A 176 -6.84 -8.27 2.75
C SER A 176 -7.04 -9.40 3.76
N GLY A 177 -6.08 -9.57 4.68
CA GLY A 177 -6.23 -10.46 5.81
C GLY A 177 -6.33 -11.93 5.45
N VAL A 178 -5.41 -12.46 4.61
CA VAL A 178 -5.46 -13.86 4.15
C VAL A 178 -5.01 -14.81 5.25
N THR A 179 -5.88 -15.73 5.63
CA THR A 179 -5.68 -16.71 6.71
C THR A 179 -6.14 -18.09 6.25
N LEU A 180 -5.35 -19.11 6.56
CA LEU A 180 -5.71 -20.52 6.38
C LEU A 180 -6.20 -21.10 7.71
N LEU A 181 -7.22 -21.97 7.64
CA LEU A 181 -7.77 -22.66 8.80
C LEU A 181 -7.74 -24.17 8.54
N ASN A 182 -7.30 -24.94 9.53
CA ASN A 182 -7.41 -26.40 9.51
C ASN A 182 -8.76 -26.86 10.06
N ALA A 183 -9.00 -28.17 10.06
CA ALA A 183 -10.26 -28.75 10.56
C ALA A 183 -10.46 -28.59 12.09
N ALA A 184 -9.39 -28.38 12.85
CA ALA A 184 -9.43 -28.12 14.28
C ALA A 184 -9.73 -26.65 14.62
N GLY A 185 -9.67 -25.75 13.61
CA GLY A 185 -9.86 -24.31 13.78
C GLY A 185 -8.56 -23.54 14.02
N ASP A 186 -7.38 -24.18 13.96
CA ASP A 186 -6.11 -23.47 14.05
C ASP A 186 -5.91 -22.60 12.83
N ALA A 187 -5.49 -21.37 13.06
CA ALA A 187 -5.34 -20.35 12.04
C ALA A 187 -3.86 -20.06 11.73
N VAL A 188 -3.57 -19.89 10.45
CA VAL A 188 -2.27 -19.39 9.95
C VAL A 188 -2.52 -18.18 9.08
N THR A 189 -2.11 -17.00 9.53
CA THR A 189 -2.22 -15.76 8.76
C THR A 189 -1.01 -15.61 7.86
N LEU A 190 -1.25 -15.60 6.53
CA LEU A 190 -0.21 -15.46 5.51
C LEU A 190 0.01 -14.01 5.11
N GLU A 191 -1.08 -13.20 5.08
CA GLU A 191 -1.01 -11.77 4.79
C GLU A 191 -1.99 -11.02 5.71
N PRO A 192 -1.49 -10.36 6.77
CA PRO A 192 -2.37 -9.64 7.71
C PRO A 192 -2.92 -8.34 7.15
N GLY A 193 -2.24 -7.75 6.17
CA GLY A 193 -2.55 -6.45 5.57
C GLY A 193 -3.29 -6.56 4.25
N LEU A 194 -2.98 -5.61 3.37
CA LEU A 194 -3.51 -5.54 2.01
C LEU A 194 -2.79 -6.56 1.12
N LEU A 195 -3.52 -7.56 0.62
CA LEU A 195 -3.01 -8.46 -0.41
C LEU A 195 -2.94 -7.76 -1.78
N GLY A 196 -4.01 -7.04 -2.15
CA GLY A 196 -4.10 -6.36 -3.43
C GLY A 196 -5.53 -6.06 -3.86
N TYR A 197 -5.67 -5.79 -5.15
CA TYR A 197 -6.96 -5.47 -5.77
C TYR A 197 -7.19 -6.38 -6.96
N VAL A 198 -8.47 -6.64 -7.28
CA VAL A 198 -8.91 -7.26 -8.55
C VAL A 198 -9.84 -6.29 -9.24
N LEU A 199 -9.38 -5.73 -10.36
CA LEU A 199 -10.14 -4.74 -11.13
C LEU A 199 -11.32 -5.37 -11.86
N VAL A 200 -12.24 -4.54 -12.32
CA VAL A 200 -13.44 -4.95 -13.05
C VAL A 200 -13.07 -5.74 -14.31
N GLY A 201 -13.63 -6.95 -14.47
CA GLY A 201 -13.39 -7.83 -15.61
C GLY A 201 -11.96 -8.43 -15.65
N ARG A 202 -11.21 -8.38 -14.57
CA ARG A 202 -9.82 -8.85 -14.49
C ARG A 202 -9.67 -10.02 -13.53
N HIS A 203 -8.49 -10.62 -13.55
CA HIS A 203 -8.06 -11.58 -12.55
C HIS A 203 -6.66 -11.25 -12.06
N MET A 204 -6.37 -11.69 -10.83
CA MET A 204 -5.06 -11.60 -10.19
C MET A 204 -4.65 -12.97 -9.66
N GLU A 205 -3.35 -13.19 -9.62
CA GLU A 205 -2.74 -14.40 -9.09
C GLU A 205 -1.72 -14.02 -8.02
N TRP A 206 -1.76 -14.75 -6.90
CA TRP A 206 -0.81 -14.57 -5.81
C TRP A 206 -0.21 -15.90 -5.39
N LYS A 207 1.05 -15.86 -5.03
CA LYS A 207 1.77 -16.94 -4.39
C LYS A 207 2.28 -16.46 -3.05
N LEU A 208 1.62 -16.90 -1.97
CA LEU A 208 1.99 -16.52 -0.60
C LEU A 208 2.84 -17.62 0.00
N ALA A 209 3.93 -17.22 0.66
CA ALA A 209 4.78 -18.17 1.38
C ALA A 209 4.02 -18.81 2.55
N LEU A 210 4.22 -20.09 2.75
CA LEU A 210 3.74 -20.87 3.88
C LEU A 210 4.96 -21.54 4.54
N PRO A 211 5.52 -20.95 5.61
CA PRO A 211 6.69 -21.46 6.29
C PRO A 211 6.49 -22.90 6.77
N PRO A 212 7.55 -23.74 6.88
CA PRO A 212 7.45 -25.14 7.28
C PRO A 212 6.73 -25.36 8.61
N GLU A 213 6.98 -24.49 9.59
CA GLU A 213 6.34 -24.52 10.91
C GLU A 213 4.83 -24.27 10.85
N ASP A 214 4.39 -23.44 9.90
CA ASP A 214 2.98 -23.19 9.65
C ASP A 214 2.34 -24.26 8.77
N ALA A 215 3.08 -24.78 7.78
CA ALA A 215 2.63 -25.89 6.95
C ALA A 215 2.35 -27.16 7.78
N ALA A 216 3.09 -27.38 8.86
CA ALA A 216 2.89 -28.49 9.79
C ALA A 216 1.53 -28.47 10.51
N LYS A 217 0.84 -27.33 10.57
CA LYS A 217 -0.52 -27.19 11.12
C LYS A 217 -1.62 -27.67 10.17
N GLY A 218 -1.27 -28.02 8.92
CA GLY A 218 -2.22 -28.57 7.94
C GLY A 218 -2.69 -29.98 8.27
N PRO A 219 -3.59 -30.55 7.48
CA PRO A 219 -4.15 -29.98 6.25
C PRO A 219 -5.11 -28.82 6.51
N PHE A 220 -5.03 -27.79 5.67
CA PHE A 220 -5.95 -26.66 5.70
C PHE A 220 -7.20 -26.99 4.88
N VAL A 221 -8.36 -26.57 5.38
CA VAL A 221 -9.67 -26.86 4.80
C VAL A 221 -10.44 -25.61 4.40
N THR A 222 -10.02 -24.44 4.90
CA THR A 222 -10.68 -23.16 4.62
C THR A 222 -9.65 -22.08 4.41
N LEU A 223 -9.87 -21.26 3.39
CA LEU A 223 -9.23 -19.96 3.22
C LEU A 223 -10.22 -18.88 3.63
N HIS A 224 -9.78 -18.01 4.51
CA HIS A 224 -10.49 -16.81 4.94
C HIS A 224 -9.73 -15.57 4.47
N CYS A 225 -10.45 -14.57 3.99
CA CYS A 225 -9.91 -13.23 3.68
C CYS A 225 -11.02 -12.18 3.83
N ARG A 226 -10.67 -10.90 3.70
CA ARG A 226 -11.65 -9.82 3.61
C ARG A 226 -11.71 -9.26 2.20
N VAL A 227 -12.91 -9.07 1.71
CA VAL A 227 -13.21 -8.40 0.43
C VAL A 227 -13.92 -7.09 0.73
N ASN A 228 -13.28 -5.95 0.39
CA ASN A 228 -13.78 -4.61 0.70
C ASN A 228 -14.12 -4.39 2.19
N GLY A 229 -13.44 -5.11 3.08
CA GLY A 229 -13.65 -5.05 4.53
C GLY A 229 -14.63 -6.07 5.09
N GLU A 230 -15.38 -6.77 4.25
CA GLU A 230 -16.30 -7.84 4.64
C GLU A 230 -15.62 -9.21 4.62
N ASP A 231 -15.98 -10.06 5.55
CA ASP A 231 -15.41 -11.42 5.66
C ASP A 231 -15.86 -12.31 4.49
N PHE A 232 -14.90 -13.04 3.93
CA PHE A 232 -15.11 -13.94 2.82
C PHE A 232 -14.33 -15.24 3.05
N SER A 233 -14.96 -16.39 2.80
CA SER A 233 -14.33 -17.71 3.01
C SER A 233 -14.68 -18.66 1.89
N ILE A 234 -13.70 -19.50 1.54
CA ILE A 234 -13.91 -20.67 0.66
C ILE A 234 -13.34 -21.93 1.30
N LYS A 235 -13.87 -23.09 0.90
CA LYS A 235 -13.25 -24.39 1.17
C LYS A 235 -12.09 -24.64 0.19
N LEU A 236 -11.03 -25.22 0.70
CA LEU A 236 -9.84 -25.66 -0.05
C LEU A 236 -9.99 -27.11 -0.50
#